data_58379cfbd3615bf8031fd14f99366971
#
_entry.id   58379cfbd3615bf8031fd14f99366971
#
_cell.length_a   1.000
_cell.length_b   1.000
_cell.length_c   1.000
_cell.angle_alpha   90.00
_cell.angle_beta   90.00
_cell.angle_gamma   90.00
#
_symmetry.space_group_name_H-M   'P 1'
#
loop_
_entity.id
_entity.type
_entity.pdbx_description
1 polymer ?
#
loop_
_entity_poly.entity_id
_entity_poly.type
_entity_poly.pdbx_seq_one_letter_code
_entity_poly.pdbx_strand_id
1 'polypeptide(L)'
;MTTSTLSTDLATSIVAELGGSSPTNVEMMIGVGLVKDSDAVFFQYLGEEQTPTALVMPSGKPCTRMANVRLVGVTVADDIGEFNSTKLNLFLETSAGRQLMLTSGLQTIWSQCVITSLMGLFNSYSVAEPFVLDTWKGTSKMRPCFAAIRQGNIKVSDQMMYDQLRDLRADRATDKLLSVMRDAVEILNNAVTGGSVEPVTVTEDTVVAETDLF
;
A
#
# COMPACT_ATOMS: atom_id res chain seq x y z
N MET A 1 3.29 30.52 -19.61
CA MET A 1 2.30 29.69 -18.85
C MET A 1 2.22 28.33 -19.52
N THR A 2 3.16 27.44 -19.22
CA THR A 2 3.19 26.05 -19.72
C THR A 2 4.01 25.20 -18.75
N THR A 3 3.42 24.80 -17.65
CA THR A 3 4.13 24.00 -16.64
C THR A 3 3.28 22.89 -16.01
N SER A 4 2.32 22.30 -16.73
CA SER A 4 1.47 21.26 -16.16
C SER A 4 1.52 19.90 -16.86
N THR A 5 2.24 19.75 -17.96
CA THR A 5 2.19 18.53 -18.80
C THR A 5 3.27 17.49 -18.50
N LEU A 6 4.44 17.89 -17.99
CA LEU A 6 5.58 16.97 -17.81
C LEU A 6 5.42 15.96 -16.66
N SER A 7 4.70 16.32 -15.59
CA SER A 7 4.52 15.42 -14.44
C SER A 7 3.53 14.29 -14.74
N THR A 8 2.54 14.54 -15.58
CA THR A 8 1.52 13.56 -15.97
C THR A 8 2.07 12.51 -16.92
N ASP A 9 2.93 12.94 -17.86
CA ASP A 9 3.51 12.04 -18.86
C ASP A 9 4.51 11.03 -18.23
N LEU A 10 5.27 11.44 -17.23
CA LEU A 10 6.19 10.53 -16.54
C LEU A 10 5.44 9.46 -15.73
N ALA A 11 4.40 9.86 -15.01
CA ALA A 11 3.57 8.92 -14.25
C ALA A 11 2.85 7.93 -15.17
N THR A 12 2.33 8.40 -16.31
CA THR A 12 1.65 7.57 -17.31
C THR A 12 2.64 6.62 -18.00
N SER A 13 3.87 7.05 -18.28
CA SER A 13 4.92 6.19 -18.85
C SER A 13 5.35 5.06 -17.93
N ILE A 14 5.55 5.35 -16.65
CA ILE A 14 5.93 4.33 -15.65
C ILE A 14 4.81 3.29 -15.49
N VAL A 15 3.54 3.71 -15.51
CA VAL A 15 2.38 2.81 -15.38
C VAL A 15 2.21 1.93 -16.63
N ALA A 16 2.49 2.45 -17.83
CA ALA A 16 2.40 1.69 -19.08
C ALA A 16 3.48 0.59 -19.21
N GLU A 17 4.67 0.81 -18.65
CA GLU A 17 5.75 -0.17 -18.64
C GLU A 17 5.50 -1.33 -17.66
N LEU A 18 4.58 -1.17 -16.69
CA LEU A 18 4.34 -2.15 -15.62
C LEU A 18 3.32 -3.24 -15.98
N GLY A 19 2.80 -3.29 -17.21
CA GLY A 19 2.07 -4.44 -17.77
C GLY A 19 0.77 -4.84 -17.06
N GLY A 20 0.28 -4.04 -16.13
CA GLY A 20 -0.98 -4.24 -15.42
C GLY A 20 -2.06 -3.31 -15.96
N SER A 21 -3.33 -3.71 -15.84
CA SER A 21 -4.49 -2.83 -16.07
C SER A 21 -4.57 -1.79 -14.95
N SER A 22 -3.60 -0.87 -14.94
CA SER A 22 -3.61 0.26 -14.00
C SER A 22 -4.63 1.29 -14.45
N PRO A 23 -5.33 1.96 -13.53
CA PRO A 23 -6.23 3.04 -13.89
C PRO A 23 -5.49 4.09 -14.72
N THR A 24 -6.01 4.39 -15.88
CA THR A 24 -5.35 5.21 -16.93
C THR A 24 -5.28 6.70 -16.61
N ASN A 25 -5.75 7.16 -15.44
CA ASN A 25 -5.91 8.58 -15.12
C ASN A 25 -5.47 8.95 -13.70
N VAL A 26 -4.21 8.64 -13.35
CA VAL A 26 -3.65 9.08 -12.08
C VAL A 26 -3.40 10.58 -12.11
N GLU A 27 -4.14 11.36 -11.31
CA GLU A 27 -3.98 12.82 -11.22
C GLU A 27 -2.83 13.23 -10.28
N MET A 28 -2.49 12.39 -9.31
CA MET A 28 -1.48 12.71 -8.31
C MET A 28 -0.74 11.46 -7.83
N MET A 29 0.57 11.50 -7.88
CA MET A 29 1.43 10.51 -7.26
C MET A 29 1.94 11.00 -5.90
N ILE A 30 1.80 10.18 -4.86
CA ILE A 30 2.18 10.49 -3.49
C ILE A 30 3.14 9.41 -3.00
N GLY A 31 4.34 9.81 -2.65
CA GLY A 31 5.30 8.96 -1.98
C GLY A 31 4.96 8.76 -0.50
N VAL A 32 5.28 7.60 0.04
CA VAL A 32 5.13 7.30 1.46
C VAL A 32 6.47 6.93 2.06
N GLY A 33 6.87 7.67 3.08
CA GLY A 33 8.16 7.46 3.73
C GLY A 33 8.58 8.60 4.64
N LEU A 34 9.87 8.64 4.95
CA LEU A 34 10.45 9.70 5.77
C LEU A 34 10.78 10.90 4.89
N VAL A 35 10.27 12.05 5.28
CA VAL A 35 10.69 13.35 4.73
C VAL A 35 11.67 13.98 5.71
N LYS A 36 12.79 14.49 5.20
CA LYS A 36 13.80 15.14 6.02
C LYS A 36 13.21 16.36 6.73
N ASP A 37 13.55 16.52 8.01
CA ASP A 37 13.13 17.66 8.84
C ASP A 37 11.61 17.89 8.92
N SER A 38 10.81 16.86 8.68
CA SER A 38 9.35 16.91 8.72
C SER A 38 8.78 15.71 9.45
N ASP A 39 7.61 15.88 10.07
CA ASP A 39 6.80 14.79 10.62
C ASP A 39 5.83 14.19 9.60
N ALA A 40 5.82 14.71 8.36
CA ALA A 40 4.98 14.17 7.29
C ALA A 40 5.40 12.74 6.93
N VAL A 41 4.41 11.92 6.58
CA VAL A 41 4.59 10.57 6.03
C VAL A 41 4.32 10.58 4.53
N PHE A 42 3.42 11.42 4.08
CA PHE A 42 3.11 11.61 2.67
C PHE A 42 3.92 12.76 2.09
N PHE A 43 4.43 12.56 0.89
CA PHE A 43 5.19 13.59 0.17
C PHE A 43 4.95 13.50 -1.34
N GLN A 44 5.29 14.58 -2.03
CA GLN A 44 5.37 14.64 -3.49
C GLN A 44 6.77 15.04 -3.91
N TYR A 45 7.18 14.62 -5.09
CA TYR A 45 8.38 15.14 -5.73
C TYR A 45 8.00 16.40 -6.51
N LEU A 46 8.59 17.52 -6.13
CA LEU A 46 8.34 18.80 -6.76
C LEU A 46 9.62 19.41 -7.33
N GLY A 47 9.46 20.19 -8.40
CA GLY A 47 10.55 20.87 -9.06
C GLY A 47 11.41 19.98 -9.94
N GLU A 48 12.37 20.59 -10.64
CA GLU A 48 13.31 19.90 -11.54
C GLU A 48 14.25 18.95 -10.79
N GLU A 49 14.56 19.26 -9.52
CA GLU A 49 15.44 18.45 -8.67
C GLU A 49 14.73 17.25 -8.02
N GLN A 50 13.44 17.06 -8.31
CA GLN A 50 12.65 15.96 -7.74
C GLN A 50 12.78 15.85 -6.20
N THR A 51 12.77 16.99 -5.51
CA THR A 51 12.91 17.04 -4.06
C THR A 51 11.64 16.56 -3.37
N PRO A 52 11.70 15.59 -2.44
CA PRO A 52 10.55 15.13 -1.69
C PRO A 52 10.01 16.24 -0.78
N THR A 53 8.84 16.75 -1.11
CA THR A 53 8.16 17.83 -0.39
C THR A 53 6.98 17.26 0.40
N ALA A 54 6.96 17.55 1.71
CA ALA A 54 5.91 17.09 2.61
C ALA A 54 4.51 17.52 2.15
N LEU A 55 3.57 16.57 2.13
CA LEU A 55 2.16 16.88 1.89
C LEU A 55 1.55 17.46 3.17
N VAL A 56 1.09 18.70 3.09
CA VAL A 56 0.52 19.42 4.22
C VAL A 56 -0.93 19.82 3.94
N MET A 57 -1.73 19.86 4.99
CA MET A 57 -3.10 20.37 4.93
C MET A 57 -3.09 21.90 4.82
N PRO A 58 -4.21 22.53 4.44
CA PRO A 58 -4.31 24.00 4.42
C PRO A 58 -3.99 24.66 5.78
N SER A 59 -4.11 23.92 6.88
CA SER A 59 -3.73 24.37 8.23
C SER A 59 -2.21 24.37 8.48
N GLY A 60 -1.38 23.96 7.51
CA GLY A 60 0.06 23.80 7.65
C GLY A 60 0.49 22.52 8.38
N LYS A 61 -0.45 21.70 8.88
CA LYS A 61 -0.14 20.42 9.53
C LYS A 61 0.16 19.34 8.50
N PRO A 62 1.08 18.40 8.79
CA PRO A 62 1.33 17.24 7.93
C PRO A 62 0.04 16.47 7.66
N CYS A 63 -0.15 16.07 6.41
CA CYS A 63 -1.22 15.14 6.06
C CYS A 63 -0.86 13.75 6.57
N THR A 64 -1.70 13.18 7.46
CA THR A 64 -1.50 11.86 8.06
C THR A 64 -2.70 10.94 7.83
N ARG A 65 -3.73 11.44 7.17
CA ARG A 65 -4.99 10.73 6.95
C ARG A 65 -5.55 11.00 5.56
N MET A 66 -6.01 9.93 4.92
CA MET A 66 -6.87 10.00 3.75
C MET A 66 -8.23 9.41 4.12
N ALA A 67 -9.28 10.21 4.03
CA ALA A 67 -10.63 9.81 4.40
C ALA A 67 -11.49 9.58 3.16
N ASN A 68 -12.42 8.61 3.25
CA ASN A 68 -13.38 8.29 2.20
C ASN A 68 -12.69 8.00 0.85
N VAL A 69 -11.60 7.25 0.89
CA VAL A 69 -10.93 6.75 -0.31
C VAL A 69 -11.35 5.32 -0.59
N ARG A 70 -11.40 4.96 -1.86
CA ARG A 70 -11.71 3.61 -2.34
C ARG A 70 -10.49 3.04 -3.03
N LEU A 71 -10.22 1.75 -2.84
CA LEU A 71 -9.20 1.04 -3.60
C LEU A 71 -9.72 0.76 -5.01
N VAL A 72 -8.97 1.17 -6.03
CA VAL A 72 -9.29 0.92 -7.44
C VAL A 72 -8.23 0.07 -8.16
N GLY A 73 -7.13 -0.21 -7.48
CA GLY A 73 -6.10 -1.13 -7.95
C GLY A 73 -4.93 -1.19 -6.99
N VAL A 74 -4.16 -2.26 -7.06
CA VAL A 74 -2.92 -2.43 -6.31
C VAL A 74 -1.92 -3.23 -7.16
N THR A 75 -0.68 -2.76 -7.25
CA THR A 75 0.36 -3.43 -8.04
C THR A 75 1.71 -3.41 -7.33
N VAL A 76 2.58 -4.31 -7.77
CA VAL A 76 4.00 -4.30 -7.41
C VAL A 76 4.79 -3.91 -8.65
N ALA A 77 5.74 -2.99 -8.47
CA ALA A 77 6.68 -2.59 -9.49
C ALA A 77 8.10 -2.94 -9.05
N ASP A 78 8.84 -3.61 -9.92
CA ASP A 78 10.22 -4.00 -9.68
C ASP A 78 11.21 -3.08 -10.36
N ASP A 79 12.45 -3.12 -9.90
CA ASP A 79 13.61 -2.45 -10.48
C ASP A 79 13.44 -0.93 -10.67
N ILE A 80 12.75 -0.31 -9.73
CA ILE A 80 12.49 1.12 -9.78
C ILE A 80 13.67 1.93 -9.26
N GLY A 81 14.16 2.82 -10.13
CA GLY A 81 15.22 3.78 -9.84
C GLY A 81 16.62 3.14 -9.72
N GLU A 82 17.59 3.95 -9.35
CA GLU A 82 19.02 3.57 -9.26
C GLU A 82 19.30 2.42 -8.27
N PHE A 83 18.39 2.21 -7.31
CA PHE A 83 18.55 1.19 -6.26
C PHE A 83 17.79 -0.12 -6.55
N ASN A 84 17.22 -0.30 -7.75
CA ASN A 84 16.43 -1.46 -8.15
C ASN A 84 15.43 -1.87 -7.08
N SER A 85 14.67 -0.91 -6.58
CA SER A 85 13.78 -1.12 -5.46
C SER A 85 12.41 -1.62 -5.90
N THR A 86 11.90 -2.63 -5.19
CA THR A 86 10.52 -3.09 -5.38
C THR A 86 9.55 -2.14 -4.67
N LYS A 87 8.55 -1.65 -5.39
CA LYS A 87 7.53 -0.70 -4.89
C LYS A 87 6.15 -1.35 -4.85
N LEU A 88 5.41 -1.00 -3.82
CA LEU A 88 3.96 -1.17 -3.74
C LEU A 88 3.31 0.10 -4.26
N ASN A 89 2.38 -0.03 -5.19
CA ASN A 89 1.56 1.06 -5.68
C ASN A 89 0.09 0.78 -5.36
N LEU A 90 -0.55 1.70 -4.65
CA LEU A 90 -1.98 1.67 -4.37
C LEU A 90 -2.66 2.75 -5.20
N PHE A 91 -3.64 2.36 -5.99
CA PHE A 91 -4.48 3.28 -6.75
C PHE A 91 -5.77 3.50 -5.95
N LEU A 92 -5.99 4.74 -5.59
CA LEU A 92 -7.11 5.17 -4.76
C LEU A 92 -7.97 6.17 -5.51
N GLU A 93 -9.28 6.07 -5.33
CA GLU A 93 -10.23 7.07 -5.77
C GLU A 93 -10.77 7.83 -4.55
N THR A 94 -10.77 9.15 -4.62
CA THR A 94 -11.37 10.00 -3.59
C THR A 94 -12.89 10.11 -3.78
N SER A 95 -13.61 10.59 -2.77
CA SER A 95 -15.06 10.87 -2.87
C SER A 95 -15.42 11.90 -3.97
N ALA A 96 -14.46 12.67 -4.45
CA ALA A 96 -14.63 13.60 -5.57
C ALA A 96 -14.33 12.95 -6.94
N GLY A 97 -14.08 11.64 -7.00
CA GLY A 97 -13.74 10.90 -8.21
C GLY A 97 -12.31 11.10 -8.70
N ARG A 98 -11.44 11.74 -7.91
CA ARG A 98 -10.03 11.96 -8.28
C ARG A 98 -9.20 10.71 -8.00
N GLN A 99 -8.34 10.35 -8.91
CA GLN A 99 -7.46 9.19 -8.77
C GLN A 99 -6.08 9.58 -8.26
N LEU A 100 -5.64 8.89 -7.24
CA LEU A 100 -4.36 9.05 -6.58
C LEU A 100 -3.57 7.75 -6.65
N MET A 101 -2.24 7.83 -6.77
CA MET A 101 -1.36 6.70 -6.58
C MET A 101 -0.48 6.93 -5.35
N LEU A 102 -0.57 6.04 -4.36
CA LEU A 102 0.39 5.98 -3.25
C LEU A 102 1.48 4.98 -3.59
N THR A 103 2.73 5.38 -3.44
CA THR A 103 3.88 4.50 -3.67
C THR A 103 4.79 4.40 -2.45
N SER A 104 5.21 3.19 -2.11
CA SER A 104 6.15 2.90 -1.02
C SER A 104 7.01 1.68 -1.35
N GLY A 105 8.16 1.52 -0.69
CA GLY A 105 8.91 0.27 -0.79
C GLY A 105 8.09 -0.92 -0.29
N LEU A 106 8.03 -2.01 -1.06
CA LEU A 106 7.21 -3.19 -0.71
C LEU A 106 7.59 -3.78 0.65
N GLN A 107 8.88 -3.76 1.01
CA GLN A 107 9.40 -4.31 2.28
C GLN A 107 9.14 -3.41 3.49
N THR A 108 8.62 -2.20 3.32
CA THR A 108 8.44 -1.26 4.43
C THR A 108 7.36 -1.75 5.40
N ILE A 109 7.49 -1.37 6.67
CA ILE A 109 6.46 -1.65 7.68
C ILE A 109 5.12 -1.04 7.28
N TRP A 110 5.14 0.15 6.66
CA TRP A 110 3.93 0.79 6.15
C TRP A 110 3.21 -0.10 5.13
N SER A 111 3.92 -0.61 4.13
CA SER A 111 3.36 -1.50 3.10
C SER A 111 2.78 -2.79 3.71
N GLN A 112 3.50 -3.39 4.68
CA GLN A 112 3.00 -4.56 5.40
C GLN A 112 1.71 -4.25 6.16
N CYS A 113 1.65 -3.13 6.88
CA CYS A 113 0.43 -2.70 7.60
C CYS A 113 -0.75 -2.46 6.64
N VAL A 114 -0.51 -1.84 5.49
CA VAL A 114 -1.57 -1.57 4.51
C VAL A 114 -2.08 -2.86 3.88
N ILE A 115 -1.20 -3.74 3.41
CA ILE A 115 -1.60 -4.99 2.78
C ILE A 115 -2.37 -5.87 3.77
N THR A 116 -1.89 -6.03 5.01
CA THR A 116 -2.63 -6.80 6.02
C THR A 116 -3.99 -6.20 6.36
N SER A 117 -4.11 -4.87 6.33
CA SER A 117 -5.40 -4.20 6.53
C SER A 117 -6.34 -4.40 5.34
N LEU A 118 -5.83 -4.31 4.10
CA LEU A 118 -6.62 -4.56 2.89
C LEU A 118 -7.05 -6.03 2.77
N MET A 119 -6.20 -6.98 3.15
CA MET A 119 -6.56 -8.40 3.26
C MET A 119 -7.65 -8.61 4.31
N GLY A 120 -7.57 -7.93 5.45
CA GLY A 120 -8.66 -7.94 6.44
C GLY A 120 -9.98 -7.38 5.90
N LEU A 121 -9.96 -6.33 5.06
CA LEU A 121 -11.14 -5.85 4.35
C LEU A 121 -11.66 -6.90 3.37
N PHE A 122 -10.78 -7.52 2.60
CA PHE A 122 -11.13 -8.56 1.64
C PHE A 122 -11.81 -9.77 2.33
N ASN A 123 -11.25 -10.22 3.45
CA ASN A 123 -11.72 -11.42 4.14
C ASN A 123 -13.02 -11.21 4.95
N SER A 124 -13.26 -9.99 5.46
CA SER A 124 -14.33 -9.76 6.44
C SER A 124 -15.31 -8.66 6.08
N TYR A 125 -14.99 -7.84 5.06
CA TYR A 125 -15.75 -6.65 4.68
C TYR A 125 -15.78 -6.50 3.16
N SER A 126 -15.54 -5.28 2.65
CA SER A 126 -15.45 -5.02 1.21
C SER A 126 -14.34 -4.05 0.90
N VAL A 127 -13.42 -4.49 0.05
CA VAL A 127 -12.34 -3.62 -0.46
C VAL A 127 -12.85 -2.54 -1.43
N ALA A 128 -14.04 -2.74 -2.00
CA ALA A 128 -14.67 -1.79 -2.91
C ALA A 128 -15.37 -0.62 -2.18
N GLU A 129 -15.65 -0.77 -0.88
CA GLU A 129 -16.27 0.27 -0.07
C GLU A 129 -15.25 1.30 0.39
N PRO A 130 -15.65 2.57 0.58
CA PRO A 130 -14.76 3.61 1.07
C PRO A 130 -14.21 3.30 2.46
N PHE A 131 -12.95 3.67 2.66
CA PHE A 131 -12.27 3.50 3.95
C PHE A 131 -11.47 4.76 4.32
N VAL A 132 -10.94 4.75 5.53
CA VAL A 132 -10.00 5.75 6.04
C VAL A 132 -8.63 5.09 6.16
N LEU A 133 -7.62 5.69 5.55
CA LEU A 133 -6.22 5.32 5.71
C LEU A 133 -5.55 6.33 6.67
N ASP A 134 -5.19 5.88 7.84
CA ASP A 134 -4.37 6.63 8.80
C ASP A 134 -2.92 6.22 8.68
N THR A 135 -2.00 7.17 8.82
CA THR A 135 -0.55 6.94 8.79
C THR A 135 0.14 7.71 9.89
N TRP A 136 1.20 7.15 10.43
CA TRP A 136 2.02 7.84 11.44
C TRP A 136 3.45 7.33 11.46
N LYS A 137 4.34 8.10 12.06
CA LYS A 137 5.73 7.69 12.32
C LYS A 137 5.83 7.05 13.70
N GLY A 138 6.62 5.99 13.79
CA GLY A 138 6.98 5.39 15.07
C GLY A 138 7.93 6.28 15.88
N THR A 139 7.97 6.01 17.17
CA THR A 139 8.79 6.75 18.15
C THR A 139 10.20 6.19 18.28
N SER A 140 10.50 5.03 17.69
CA SER A 140 11.84 4.45 17.72
C SER A 140 12.85 5.29 16.94
N LYS A 141 14.15 5.08 17.19
CA LYS A 141 15.23 5.79 16.49
C LYS A 141 15.14 5.69 14.97
N MET A 142 14.67 4.56 14.46
CA MET A 142 14.48 4.32 13.02
C MET A 142 13.23 5.01 12.44
N ARG A 143 12.32 5.50 13.31
CA ARG A 143 11.08 6.19 12.94
C ARG A 143 10.31 5.50 11.78
N PRO A 144 10.04 4.18 11.83
CA PRO A 144 9.33 3.52 10.75
C PRO A 144 7.93 4.14 10.57
N CYS A 145 7.47 4.16 9.33
CA CYS A 145 6.11 4.57 9.04
C CYS A 145 5.16 3.39 9.24
N PHE A 146 4.02 3.64 9.85
CA PHE A 146 2.94 2.70 10.07
C PHE A 146 1.67 3.16 9.37
N ALA A 147 0.75 2.23 9.16
CA ALA A 147 -0.58 2.53 8.65
C ALA A 147 -1.66 1.73 9.38
N ALA A 148 -2.88 2.22 9.30
CA ALA A 148 -4.09 1.48 9.68
C ALA A 148 -5.21 1.87 8.74
N ILE A 149 -6.03 0.89 8.37
CA ILE A 149 -7.25 1.11 7.61
C ILE A 149 -8.44 0.93 8.55
N ARG A 150 -9.43 1.81 8.39
CA ARG A 150 -10.73 1.71 9.08
C ARG A 150 -11.85 1.80 8.06
N GLN A 151 -12.84 0.93 8.24
CA GLN A 151 -14.11 1.05 7.54
C GLN A 151 -15.19 1.37 8.56
N GLY A 152 -15.82 2.53 8.42
CA GLY A 152 -16.61 3.12 9.51
C GLY A 152 -15.72 3.39 10.75
N ASN A 153 -16.13 2.87 11.89
CA ASN A 153 -15.40 3.01 13.16
C ASN A 153 -14.49 1.81 13.48
N ILE A 154 -14.44 0.80 12.62
CA ILE A 154 -13.74 -0.46 12.88
C ILE A 154 -12.36 -0.41 12.21
N LYS A 155 -11.30 -0.61 13.00
CA LYS A 155 -9.96 -0.86 12.49
C LYS A 155 -9.91 -2.29 11.99
N VAL A 156 -9.45 -2.46 10.75
CA VAL A 156 -9.42 -3.76 10.08
C VAL A 156 -7.98 -4.20 9.88
N SER A 157 -7.72 -5.49 10.09
CA SER A 157 -6.43 -6.11 9.82
C SER A 157 -6.60 -7.62 9.76
N ASP A 158 -5.94 -8.28 8.84
CA ASP A 158 -5.71 -9.71 8.90
C ASP A 158 -4.58 -10.00 9.91
N GLN A 159 -4.96 -10.44 11.10
CA GLN A 159 -4.01 -10.64 12.20
C GLN A 159 -3.05 -11.80 11.92
N MET A 160 -3.52 -12.86 11.29
CA MET A 160 -2.69 -14.04 10.98
C MET A 160 -1.60 -13.66 9.97
N MET A 161 -1.96 -12.98 8.90
CA MET A 161 -0.99 -12.47 7.93
C MET A 161 -0.02 -11.46 8.57
N TYR A 162 -0.51 -10.56 9.44
CA TYR A 162 0.35 -9.61 10.14
C TYR A 162 1.41 -10.31 10.98
N ASP A 163 1.03 -11.33 11.75
CA ASP A 163 1.95 -12.12 12.57
C ASP A 163 2.96 -12.87 11.71
N GLN A 164 2.52 -13.49 10.61
CA GLN A 164 3.41 -14.14 9.64
C GLN A 164 4.47 -13.17 9.08
N LEU A 165 4.06 -11.99 8.62
CA LEU A 165 5.00 -11.00 8.08
C LEU A 165 5.96 -10.47 9.15
N ARG A 166 5.49 -10.31 10.39
CA ARG A 166 6.34 -9.92 11.53
C ARG A 166 7.41 -10.97 11.79
N ASP A 167 7.05 -12.24 11.80
CA ASP A 167 7.97 -13.34 12.07
C ASP A 167 8.98 -13.51 10.93
N LEU A 168 8.54 -13.48 9.67
CA LEU A 168 9.44 -13.47 8.50
C LEU A 168 10.45 -12.31 8.54
N ARG A 169 10.03 -11.15 9.01
CA ARG A 169 10.92 -10.00 9.19
C ARG A 169 11.91 -10.21 10.32
N ALA A 170 11.49 -10.79 11.45
CA ALA A 170 12.36 -11.11 12.58
C ALA A 170 13.44 -12.12 12.15
N ASP A 171 13.07 -13.10 11.36
CA ASP A 171 13.95 -14.13 10.80
C ASP A 171 14.82 -13.64 9.63
N ARG A 172 14.63 -12.39 9.19
CA ARG A 172 15.30 -11.81 8.01
C ARG A 172 15.04 -12.59 6.71
N ALA A 173 13.92 -13.28 6.63
CA ALA A 173 13.52 -14.08 5.48
C ALA A 173 12.89 -13.18 4.37
N THR A 174 13.68 -12.27 3.83
CA THR A 174 13.24 -11.21 2.92
C THR A 174 12.52 -11.75 1.67
N ASP A 175 13.07 -12.80 1.04
CA ASP A 175 12.46 -13.34 -0.19
C ASP A 175 11.09 -13.96 0.09
N LYS A 176 10.94 -14.67 1.22
CA LYS A 176 9.64 -15.20 1.63
C LYS A 176 8.65 -14.09 1.97
N LEU A 177 9.10 -13.04 2.64
CA LEU A 177 8.27 -11.88 2.94
C LEU A 177 7.77 -11.22 1.65
N LEU A 178 8.66 -11.00 0.67
CA LEU A 178 8.29 -10.45 -0.62
C LEU A 178 7.29 -11.34 -1.38
N SER A 179 7.48 -12.67 -1.35
CA SER A 179 6.55 -13.60 -1.97
C SER A 179 5.16 -13.46 -1.37
N VAL A 180 5.02 -13.56 -0.03
CA VAL A 180 3.73 -13.41 0.66
C VAL A 180 3.06 -12.07 0.35
N MET A 181 3.84 -10.98 0.29
CA MET A 181 3.32 -9.66 -0.04
C MET A 181 2.81 -9.58 -1.50
N ARG A 182 3.52 -10.21 -2.45
CA ARG A 182 3.11 -10.25 -3.86
C ARG A 182 1.83 -11.06 -4.06
N ASP A 183 1.75 -12.23 -3.44
CA ASP A 183 0.56 -13.09 -3.50
C ASP A 183 -0.68 -12.34 -2.98
N ALA A 184 -0.55 -11.62 -1.87
CA ALA A 184 -1.62 -10.78 -1.34
C ALA A 184 -2.00 -9.62 -2.27
N VAL A 185 -1.02 -8.98 -2.92
CA VAL A 185 -1.29 -7.91 -3.89
C VAL A 185 -2.05 -8.46 -5.10
N GLU A 186 -1.69 -9.64 -5.58
CA GLU A 186 -2.40 -10.29 -6.69
C GLU A 186 -3.86 -10.58 -6.34
N ILE A 187 -4.11 -11.17 -5.16
CA ILE A 187 -5.47 -11.43 -4.66
C ILE A 187 -6.28 -10.13 -4.59
N LEU A 188 -5.72 -9.09 -3.97
CA LEU A 188 -6.40 -7.80 -3.82
C LEU A 188 -6.67 -7.13 -5.16
N ASN A 189 -5.72 -7.16 -6.09
CA ASN A 189 -5.90 -6.56 -7.41
C ASN A 189 -7.01 -7.28 -8.19
N ASN A 190 -7.03 -8.60 -8.17
CA ASN A 190 -8.08 -9.39 -8.80
C ASN A 190 -9.46 -9.09 -8.20
N ALA A 191 -9.55 -8.94 -6.87
CA ALA A 191 -10.81 -8.60 -6.19
C ALA A 191 -11.35 -7.22 -6.58
N VAL A 192 -10.48 -6.25 -6.84
CA VAL A 192 -10.87 -4.87 -7.17
C VAL A 192 -11.18 -4.71 -8.66
N THR A 193 -10.43 -5.40 -9.53
CA THR A 193 -10.57 -5.28 -10.99
C THR A 193 -11.62 -6.22 -11.58
N GLY A 194 -12.33 -7.00 -10.75
CA GLY A 194 -13.41 -7.89 -11.18
C GLY A 194 -12.92 -9.23 -11.74
N GLY A 195 -11.68 -9.59 -11.52
CA GLY A 195 -11.22 -10.96 -11.66
C GLY A 195 -11.96 -11.84 -10.65
N SER A 196 -12.71 -12.84 -11.15
CA SER A 196 -13.44 -13.80 -10.31
C SER A 196 -12.43 -14.67 -9.54
N VAL A 197 -12.03 -14.19 -8.37
CA VAL A 197 -11.37 -15.05 -7.37
C VAL A 197 -12.45 -15.40 -6.37
N GLU A 198 -12.93 -16.65 -6.43
CA GLU A 198 -13.74 -17.17 -5.33
C GLU A 198 -12.91 -17.07 -4.04
N PRO A 199 -13.49 -16.60 -2.93
CA PRO A 199 -12.78 -16.58 -1.66
C PRO A 199 -12.32 -17.99 -1.35
N VAL A 200 -11.03 -18.17 -1.12
CA VAL A 200 -10.48 -19.45 -0.67
C VAL A 200 -11.06 -19.68 0.73
N THR A 201 -12.11 -20.47 0.79
CA THR A 201 -12.64 -20.99 2.05
C THR A 201 -11.55 -21.89 2.60
N VAL A 202 -10.82 -21.43 3.61
CA VAL A 202 -9.96 -22.29 4.40
C VAL A 202 -10.89 -23.25 5.13
N THR A 203 -11.09 -24.42 4.54
CA THR A 203 -11.76 -25.53 5.23
C THR A 203 -10.87 -25.92 6.40
N GLU A 204 -11.43 -25.87 7.61
CA GLU A 204 -10.87 -26.39 8.87
C GLU A 204 -10.73 -27.93 8.85
N ASP A 205 -10.02 -28.48 7.88
CA ASP A 205 -9.75 -29.92 7.82
C ASP A 205 -8.28 -30.16 7.49
N THR A 206 -7.42 -29.86 8.46
CA THR A 206 -6.19 -30.64 8.63
C THR A 206 -5.76 -30.57 10.09
N VAL A 207 -6.57 -31.15 10.98
CA VAL A 207 -6.07 -31.69 12.23
C VAL A 207 -5.31 -32.96 11.87
N VAL A 208 -4.03 -32.82 11.58
CA VAL A 208 -3.14 -33.98 11.58
C VAL A 208 -2.92 -34.38 13.03
N ALA A 209 -3.54 -35.46 13.39
CA ALA A 209 -3.27 -36.14 14.66
C ALA A 209 -1.78 -36.49 14.73
N GLU A 210 -1.03 -35.79 15.58
CA GLU A 210 0.23 -36.30 16.10
C GLU A 210 -0.08 -37.32 17.20
N THR A 211 -0.15 -38.55 16.79
CA THR A 211 0.06 -39.70 17.68
C THR A 211 1.37 -40.37 17.29
N ASP A 212 2.20 -40.54 18.33
CA ASP A 212 3.34 -41.44 18.41
C ASP A 212 4.64 -41.04 17.68
N LEU A 213 5.61 -40.57 18.49
CA LEU A 213 6.89 -41.31 18.60
C LEU A 213 7.71 -40.79 19.81
N PHE A 214 7.91 -41.67 20.74
CA PHE A 214 8.93 -41.79 21.78
C PHE A 214 10.03 -40.69 21.88
#